data_9f7fcb5cb17b365d50831af449a47a31
#
_entry.id   9f7fcb5cb17b365d50831af449a47a31
#
_cell.length_a   1.000
_cell.length_b   1.000
_cell.length_c   1.000
_cell.angle_alpha   90.00
_cell.angle_beta   90.00
_cell.angle_gamma   90.00
#
_symmetry.space_group_name_H-M   'P 1'
#
loop_
_entity.id
_entity.type
_entity.pdbx_description
1 polymer ?
#
loop_
_entity_poly.entity_id
_entity_poly.type
_entity_poly.pdbx_seq_one_letter_code
_entity_poly.pdbx_strand_id
1 'polypeptide(L)'
;FLLKYLNKNFKSVEDIMIYINNNTNNIFSYDEKKLLEVGERLHYILEVIDLKHPNLDIIKDYFIRDKVSSLLSSDLFKNIGNAKIYKEYEFIYNHDLVKRHGIIDLMLEYDNYIDIIDYKLKNIDDTNYLKQLEGYMEYIKSISNKDVNIYLYSLIDKKYKKLN
;
A
#
# COMPACT_ATOMS: atom_id res chain seq x y z
N PHE A 1 -6.85 7.52 -3.81
CA PHE A 1 -5.93 7.82 -2.71
C PHE A 1 -6.61 8.55 -1.54
N LEU A 2 -7.29 9.67 -1.75
CA LEU A 2 -7.98 10.39 -0.68
C LEU A 2 -9.05 9.53 0.00
N LEU A 3 -9.88 8.83 -0.76
CA LEU A 3 -10.85 7.84 -0.25
C LEU A 3 -10.14 6.70 0.48
N LYS A 4 -9.00 6.22 -0.04
CA LYS A 4 -8.18 5.17 0.57
C LYS A 4 -7.56 5.66 1.89
N TYR A 5 -7.07 6.90 1.93
CA TYR A 5 -6.56 7.55 3.15
C TYR A 5 -7.66 7.74 4.19
N LEU A 6 -8.82 8.23 3.79
CA LEU A 6 -9.98 8.43 4.66
C LEU A 6 -10.49 7.10 5.21
N ASN A 7 -10.63 6.07 4.38
CA ASN A 7 -11.05 4.73 4.81
C ASN A 7 -10.03 4.04 5.74
N LYS A 8 -8.72 4.33 5.61
CA LYS A 8 -7.68 3.80 6.49
C LYS A 8 -7.66 4.44 7.88
N ASN A 9 -8.05 5.72 7.99
CA ASN A 9 -7.88 6.48 9.22
C ASN A 9 -9.19 6.77 9.97
N PHE A 10 -10.35 6.50 9.37
CA PHE A 10 -11.66 6.80 9.95
C PHE A 10 -12.55 5.56 9.91
N LYS A 11 -13.30 5.33 10.99
CA LYS A 11 -14.17 4.16 11.14
C LYS A 11 -15.52 4.31 10.46
N SER A 12 -15.94 5.55 10.21
CA SER A 12 -17.23 5.87 9.61
C SER A 12 -17.17 7.16 8.80
N VAL A 13 -18.18 7.37 7.94
CA VAL A 13 -18.38 8.63 7.22
C VAL A 13 -18.62 9.80 8.20
N GLU A 14 -19.25 9.53 9.34
CA GLU A 14 -19.44 10.50 10.39
C GLU A 14 -18.12 10.97 11.01
N ASP A 15 -17.18 10.05 11.27
CA ASP A 15 -15.84 10.41 11.76
C ASP A 15 -15.11 11.30 10.76
N ILE A 16 -15.23 11.00 9.46
CA ILE A 16 -14.68 11.81 8.39
C ILE A 16 -15.29 13.22 8.38
N MET A 17 -16.61 13.32 8.50
CA MET A 17 -17.31 14.60 8.52
C MET A 17 -16.96 15.43 9.75
N ILE A 18 -16.85 14.80 10.93
CA ILE A 18 -16.42 15.45 12.17
C ILE A 18 -15.00 15.97 12.02
N TYR A 19 -14.10 15.16 11.48
CA TYR A 19 -12.71 15.56 11.22
C TYR A 19 -12.64 16.75 10.25
N ILE A 20 -13.35 16.69 9.15
CA ILE A 20 -13.44 17.78 8.17
C ILE A 20 -13.99 19.04 8.83
N ASN A 21 -15.10 18.97 9.54
CA ASN A 21 -15.74 20.13 10.18
C ASN A 21 -14.87 20.77 11.26
N ASN A 22 -14.14 19.96 12.03
CA ASN A 22 -13.25 20.46 13.08
C ASN A 22 -11.93 21.06 12.54
N ASN A 23 -11.56 20.75 11.30
CA ASN A 23 -10.27 21.10 10.71
C ASN A 23 -10.39 21.95 9.42
N THR A 24 -11.55 22.53 9.14
CA THR A 24 -11.81 23.27 7.88
C THR A 24 -10.90 24.48 7.65
N ASN A 25 -10.17 24.96 8.64
CA ASN A 25 -9.28 26.12 8.49
C ASN A 25 -7.78 25.76 8.41
N ASN A 26 -7.36 24.49 8.69
CA ASN A 26 -5.96 24.08 8.61
C ASN A 26 -5.81 22.56 8.52
N ILE A 27 -6.36 21.92 7.50
CA ILE A 27 -6.36 20.44 7.40
C ILE A 27 -4.93 19.88 7.21
N PHE A 28 -4.07 20.59 6.48
CA PHE A 28 -2.67 20.21 6.29
C PHE A 28 -1.80 21.46 6.12
N SER A 29 -0.61 21.43 6.69
CA SER A 29 0.46 22.38 6.35
C SER A 29 0.83 22.25 4.87
N TYR A 30 1.49 23.25 4.31
CA TYR A 30 1.98 23.22 2.92
C TYR A 30 2.85 21.97 2.66
N ASP A 31 3.70 21.62 3.61
CA ASP A 31 4.60 20.46 3.50
C ASP A 31 3.84 19.13 3.56
N GLU A 32 2.78 19.02 4.38
CA GLU A 32 1.93 17.84 4.44
C GLU A 32 1.14 17.65 3.14
N LYS A 33 0.59 18.72 2.56
CA LYS A 33 -0.07 18.67 1.25
C LYS A 33 0.87 18.17 0.16
N LYS A 34 2.10 18.69 0.14
CA LYS A 34 3.13 18.26 -0.81
C LYS A 34 3.50 16.78 -0.64
N LEU A 35 3.58 16.30 0.60
CA LEU A 35 3.84 14.88 0.88
C LEU A 35 2.67 14.00 0.42
N LEU A 36 1.43 14.43 0.60
CA LEU A 36 0.25 13.70 0.11
C LEU A 36 0.27 13.59 -1.42
N GLU A 37 0.53 14.70 -2.13
CA GLU A 37 0.65 14.70 -3.60
C GLU A 37 1.76 13.76 -4.09
N VAL A 38 2.89 13.73 -3.41
CA VAL A 38 3.98 12.79 -3.71
C VAL A 38 3.52 11.34 -3.49
N GLY A 39 2.81 11.07 -2.40
CA GLY A 39 2.25 9.76 -2.11
C GLY A 39 1.28 9.28 -3.20
N GLU A 40 0.35 10.15 -3.60
CA GLU A 40 -0.61 9.87 -4.67
C GLU A 40 0.08 9.54 -6.00
N ARG A 41 1.06 10.32 -6.37
CA ARG A 41 1.82 10.11 -7.61
C ARG A 41 2.61 8.80 -7.58
N LEU A 42 3.24 8.46 -6.45
CA LEU A 42 3.98 7.21 -6.29
C LEU A 42 3.06 6.01 -6.40
N HIS A 43 1.92 6.00 -5.69
CA HIS A 43 0.92 4.93 -5.78
C HIS A 43 0.40 4.77 -7.20
N TYR A 44 0.00 5.88 -7.85
CA TYR A 44 -0.48 5.82 -9.24
C TYR A 44 0.55 5.23 -10.20
N ILE A 45 1.82 5.65 -10.09
CA ILE A 45 2.88 5.11 -10.95
C ILE A 45 3.07 3.62 -10.72
N LEU A 46 3.09 3.17 -9.46
CA LEU A 46 3.25 1.76 -9.12
C LEU A 46 2.05 0.92 -9.56
N GLU A 47 0.86 1.50 -9.58
CA GLU A 47 -0.34 0.86 -10.12
C GLU A 47 -0.23 0.63 -11.63
N VAL A 48 0.26 1.63 -12.40
CA VAL A 48 0.22 1.56 -13.88
C VAL A 48 1.48 1.00 -14.53
N ILE A 49 2.66 1.11 -13.89
CA ILE A 49 3.92 0.66 -14.48
C ILE A 49 3.97 -0.87 -14.60
N ASP A 50 4.55 -1.40 -15.70
CA ASP A 50 4.88 -2.82 -15.79
C ASP A 50 6.01 -3.15 -14.79
N LEU A 51 5.72 -3.94 -13.76
CA LEU A 51 6.69 -4.27 -12.72
C LEU A 51 7.71 -5.32 -13.16
N LYS A 52 7.43 -6.10 -14.22
CA LYS A 52 8.37 -7.09 -14.77
C LYS A 52 9.33 -6.47 -15.78
N HIS A 53 8.86 -5.48 -16.54
CA HIS A 53 9.63 -4.80 -17.58
C HIS A 53 9.46 -3.28 -17.45
N PRO A 54 9.95 -2.69 -16.34
CA PRO A 54 9.67 -1.29 -16.03
C PRO A 54 10.41 -0.33 -16.97
N ASN A 55 9.67 0.54 -17.64
CA ASN A 55 10.24 1.67 -18.36
C ASN A 55 10.26 2.91 -17.45
N LEU A 56 11.37 3.12 -16.74
CA LEU A 56 11.52 4.25 -15.82
C LEU A 56 11.72 5.60 -16.53
N ASP A 57 12.05 5.62 -17.81
CA ASP A 57 12.30 6.86 -18.56
C ASP A 57 11.03 7.69 -18.82
N ILE A 58 9.86 7.05 -18.70
CA ILE A 58 8.57 7.75 -18.75
C ILE A 58 8.34 8.64 -17.53
N ILE A 59 9.01 8.35 -16.40
CA ILE A 59 8.89 9.11 -15.15
C ILE A 59 9.85 10.30 -15.22
N LYS A 60 9.33 11.48 -15.57
CA LYS A 60 10.15 12.70 -15.76
C LYS A 60 10.64 13.31 -14.45
N ASP A 61 9.89 13.11 -13.36
CA ASP A 61 10.26 13.59 -12.04
C ASP A 61 11.36 12.70 -11.44
N TYR A 62 12.54 13.26 -11.25
CA TYR A 62 13.72 12.56 -10.73
C TYR A 62 13.51 11.97 -9.34
N PHE A 63 12.83 12.70 -8.46
CA PHE A 63 12.56 12.24 -7.11
C PHE A 63 11.64 11.02 -7.12
N ILE A 64 10.56 11.08 -7.88
CA ILE A 64 9.61 9.97 -8.03
C ILE A 64 10.29 8.76 -8.69
N ARG A 65 11.06 8.98 -9.75
CA ARG A 65 11.81 7.92 -10.44
C ARG A 65 12.76 7.19 -9.50
N ASP A 66 13.50 7.92 -8.67
CA ASP A 66 14.43 7.38 -7.69
C ASP A 66 13.72 6.48 -6.66
N LYS A 67 12.53 6.86 -6.18
CA LYS A 67 11.75 6.05 -5.24
C LYS A 67 11.22 4.77 -5.89
N VAL A 68 10.68 4.88 -7.08
CA VAL A 68 10.19 3.71 -7.85
C VAL A 68 11.35 2.77 -8.19
N SER A 69 12.47 3.30 -8.69
CA SER A 69 13.67 2.51 -8.99
C SER A 69 14.20 1.76 -7.76
N SER A 70 14.24 2.41 -6.60
CA SER A 70 14.69 1.80 -5.35
C SER A 70 13.79 0.65 -4.90
N LEU A 71 12.48 0.79 -5.03
CA LEU A 71 11.53 -0.28 -4.73
C LEU A 71 11.77 -1.48 -5.66
N LEU A 72 11.81 -1.23 -6.97
CA LEU A 72 11.96 -2.29 -7.99
C LEU A 72 13.32 -3.01 -7.91
N SER A 73 14.34 -2.34 -7.38
CA SER A 73 15.68 -2.91 -7.15
C SER A 73 15.82 -3.60 -5.79
N SER A 74 14.78 -3.58 -4.96
CA SER A 74 14.82 -4.23 -3.65
C SER A 74 14.73 -5.75 -3.76
N ASP A 75 15.15 -6.46 -2.70
CA ASP A 75 15.06 -7.92 -2.63
C ASP A 75 13.62 -8.46 -2.78
N LEU A 76 12.61 -7.64 -2.45
CA LEU A 76 11.20 -7.99 -2.63
C LEU A 76 10.84 -8.30 -4.08
N PHE A 77 11.56 -7.73 -5.03
CA PHE A 77 11.30 -7.86 -6.48
C PHE A 77 12.26 -8.82 -7.18
N LYS A 78 13.19 -9.43 -6.46
CA LYS A 78 14.23 -10.30 -7.05
C LYS A 78 13.66 -11.44 -7.91
N ASN A 79 12.54 -12.01 -7.52
CA ASN A 79 11.91 -13.15 -8.20
C ASN A 79 10.64 -12.75 -8.96
N ILE A 80 10.39 -11.48 -9.21
CA ILE A 80 9.14 -10.97 -9.76
C ILE A 80 8.78 -11.58 -11.12
N GLY A 81 9.77 -11.99 -11.91
CA GLY A 81 9.56 -12.68 -13.19
C GLY A 81 8.67 -13.92 -13.08
N ASN A 82 8.74 -14.63 -11.95
CA ASN A 82 7.98 -15.86 -11.69
C ASN A 82 6.64 -15.60 -10.98
N ALA A 83 6.36 -14.36 -10.59
CA ALA A 83 5.14 -14.02 -9.86
C ALA A 83 3.97 -13.77 -10.81
N LYS A 84 2.77 -14.14 -10.37
CA LYS A 84 1.53 -13.55 -10.85
C LYS A 84 1.28 -12.28 -10.04
N ILE A 85 1.06 -11.16 -10.74
CA ILE A 85 1.04 -9.83 -10.13
C ILE A 85 -0.40 -9.35 -10.05
N TYR A 86 -0.80 -8.90 -8.87
CA TYR A 86 -2.07 -8.23 -8.64
C TYR A 86 -1.79 -6.88 -7.98
N LYS A 87 -2.32 -5.81 -8.57
CA LYS A 87 -2.17 -4.45 -8.07
C LYS A 87 -3.53 -3.92 -7.66
N GLU A 88 -3.57 -3.13 -6.59
CA GLU A 88 -4.81 -2.57 -6.05
C GLU A 88 -5.90 -3.66 -5.92
N TYR A 89 -5.50 -4.83 -5.38
CA TYR A 89 -6.41 -5.97 -5.26
C TYR A 89 -7.50 -5.68 -4.24
N GLU A 90 -8.71 -5.50 -4.74
CA GLU A 90 -9.88 -5.14 -3.94
C GLU A 90 -10.65 -6.39 -3.52
N PHE A 91 -11.05 -6.45 -2.25
CA PHE A 91 -11.81 -7.57 -1.71
C PHE A 91 -12.72 -7.16 -0.56
N ILE A 92 -13.72 -8.02 -0.32
CA ILE A 92 -14.63 -7.88 0.82
C ILE A 92 -14.52 -9.15 1.66
N TYR A 93 -14.39 -8.98 2.97
CA TYR A 93 -14.33 -10.09 3.90
C TYR A 93 -15.15 -9.82 5.15
N ASN A 94 -15.54 -10.89 5.85
CA ASN A 94 -16.25 -10.80 7.11
C ASN A 94 -15.26 -11.06 8.25
N HIS A 95 -15.21 -10.14 9.20
CA HIS A 95 -14.43 -10.27 10.42
C HIS A 95 -15.31 -9.85 11.59
N ASP A 96 -15.47 -10.71 12.61
CA ASP A 96 -16.34 -10.48 13.76
C ASP A 96 -17.78 -10.08 13.38
N LEU A 97 -18.38 -10.77 12.42
CA LEU A 97 -19.72 -10.47 11.87
C LEU A 97 -19.84 -9.09 11.19
N VAL A 98 -18.75 -8.38 11.02
CA VAL A 98 -18.69 -7.08 10.31
C VAL A 98 -18.10 -7.29 8.93
N LYS A 99 -18.83 -6.80 7.92
CA LYS A 99 -18.35 -6.77 6.54
C LYS A 99 -17.29 -5.68 6.41
N ARG A 100 -16.10 -6.05 5.97
CA ARG A 100 -14.96 -5.15 5.78
C ARG A 100 -14.54 -5.16 4.32
N HIS A 101 -14.04 -4.03 3.87
CA HIS A 101 -13.49 -3.81 2.55
C HIS A 101 -11.97 -3.61 2.69
N GLY A 102 -11.19 -4.32 1.88
CA GLY A 102 -9.75 -4.21 1.83
C GLY A 102 -9.25 -3.95 0.42
N ILE A 103 -8.12 -3.28 0.32
CA ILE A 103 -7.38 -3.06 -0.93
C ILE A 103 -5.91 -3.33 -0.63
N ILE A 104 -5.34 -4.33 -1.31
CA ILE A 104 -3.91 -4.66 -1.23
C ILE A 104 -3.19 -3.90 -2.35
N ASP A 105 -2.20 -3.07 -2.00
CA ASP A 105 -1.45 -2.26 -2.96
C ASP A 105 -0.76 -3.14 -4.01
N LEU A 106 -0.04 -4.18 -3.55
CA LEU A 106 0.60 -5.17 -4.40
C LEU A 106 0.56 -6.55 -3.77
N MET A 107 0.14 -7.54 -4.55
CA MET A 107 0.22 -8.95 -4.21
C MET A 107 1.00 -9.69 -5.30
N LEU A 108 2.04 -10.40 -4.89
CA LEU A 108 2.88 -11.24 -5.75
C LEU A 108 2.62 -12.71 -5.39
N GLU A 109 1.93 -13.42 -6.28
CA GLU A 109 1.63 -14.83 -6.09
C GLU A 109 2.65 -15.70 -6.81
N TYR A 110 3.37 -16.51 -6.05
CA TYR A 110 4.31 -17.53 -6.50
C TYR A 110 3.69 -18.93 -6.36
N ASP A 111 4.41 -19.97 -6.76
CA ASP A 111 3.88 -21.34 -6.70
C ASP A 111 3.54 -21.78 -5.27
N ASN A 112 4.39 -21.49 -4.29
CA ASN A 112 4.26 -21.98 -2.92
C ASN A 112 3.91 -20.89 -1.90
N TYR A 113 4.05 -19.62 -2.24
CA TYR A 113 3.81 -18.51 -1.31
C TYR A 113 3.23 -17.29 -2.02
N ILE A 114 2.73 -16.36 -1.21
CA ILE A 114 2.19 -15.07 -1.64
C ILE A 114 2.87 -13.99 -0.81
N ASP A 115 3.41 -12.98 -1.48
CA ASP A 115 3.93 -11.77 -0.84
C ASP A 115 2.91 -10.64 -0.99
N ILE A 116 2.49 -10.08 0.13
CA ILE A 116 1.66 -8.87 0.21
C ILE A 116 2.58 -7.71 0.55
N ILE A 117 2.60 -6.69 -0.29
CA ILE A 117 3.43 -5.49 -0.10
C ILE A 117 2.50 -4.29 -0.04
N ASP A 118 2.47 -3.62 1.10
CA ASP A 118 1.71 -2.40 1.30
C ASP A 118 2.70 -1.21 1.32
N TYR A 119 2.44 -0.22 0.47
CA TYR A 119 3.29 0.94 0.34
C TYR A 119 2.89 2.00 1.36
N LYS A 120 3.87 2.48 2.09
CA LYS A 120 3.71 3.65 2.98
C LYS A 120 4.66 4.74 2.54
N LEU A 121 4.24 5.97 2.69
CA LEU A 121 5.14 7.08 2.38
C LEU A 121 6.31 7.08 3.35
N LYS A 122 6.02 6.98 4.65
CA LYS A 122 6.97 6.90 5.78
C LYS A 122 6.36 6.06 6.92
N ASN A 123 7.08 5.97 8.04
CA ASN A 123 6.60 5.46 9.33
C ASN A 123 6.08 4.01 9.29
N ILE A 124 6.84 3.11 8.69
CA ILE A 124 6.48 1.68 8.62
C ILE A 124 6.50 0.96 9.99
N ASP A 125 6.88 1.66 11.05
CA ASP A 125 6.87 1.15 12.42
C ASP A 125 5.57 1.48 13.18
N ASP A 126 4.62 2.19 12.56
CA ASP A 126 3.32 2.48 13.15
C ASP A 126 2.48 1.20 13.32
N THR A 127 2.14 0.90 14.57
CA THR A 127 1.37 -0.31 14.94
C THR A 127 -0.07 -0.31 14.40
N ASN A 128 -0.60 0.83 13.98
CA ASN A 128 -1.95 0.91 13.40
C ASN A 128 -2.06 0.14 12.08
N TYR A 129 -0.94 -0.05 11.36
CA TYR A 129 -0.93 -0.84 10.13
C TYR A 129 -1.10 -2.34 10.38
N LEU A 130 -0.71 -2.84 11.56
CA LEU A 130 -0.73 -4.27 11.86
C LEU A 130 -2.13 -4.86 11.75
N LYS A 131 -3.14 -4.22 12.36
CA LYS A 131 -4.53 -4.71 12.32
C LYS A 131 -5.10 -4.79 10.92
N GLN A 132 -4.77 -3.83 10.05
CA GLN A 132 -5.20 -3.83 8.67
C GLN A 132 -4.59 -5.02 7.92
N LEU A 133 -3.29 -5.21 8.08
CA LEU A 133 -2.52 -6.22 7.36
C LEU A 133 -2.80 -7.63 7.90
N GLU A 134 -3.09 -7.78 9.18
CA GLU A 134 -3.60 -9.03 9.76
C GLU A 134 -4.91 -9.44 9.06
N GLY A 135 -5.85 -8.50 8.88
CA GLY A 135 -7.08 -8.76 8.14
C GLY A 135 -6.85 -9.17 6.68
N TYR A 136 -5.85 -8.59 6.02
CA TYR A 136 -5.47 -8.99 4.65
C TYR A 136 -4.91 -10.41 4.64
N MET A 137 -4.06 -10.75 5.61
CA MET A 137 -3.51 -12.09 5.75
C MET A 137 -4.60 -13.13 6.02
N GLU A 138 -5.52 -12.85 6.93
CA GLU A 138 -6.65 -13.75 7.23
C GLU A 138 -7.49 -14.01 5.99
N TYR A 139 -7.82 -12.96 5.22
CA TYR A 139 -8.57 -13.11 3.99
C TYR A 139 -7.82 -13.99 2.97
N ILE A 140 -6.57 -13.69 2.67
CA ILE A 140 -5.79 -14.45 1.68
C ILE A 140 -5.62 -15.91 2.13
N LYS A 141 -5.36 -16.17 3.41
CA LYS A 141 -5.31 -17.54 3.95
C LYS A 141 -6.65 -18.27 3.88
N SER A 142 -7.78 -17.57 3.86
CA SER A 142 -9.10 -18.18 3.71
C SER A 142 -9.37 -18.68 2.28
N ILE A 143 -8.67 -18.14 1.29
CA ILE A 143 -8.85 -18.47 -0.14
C ILE A 143 -7.64 -19.17 -0.79
N SER A 144 -6.54 -19.31 -0.04
CA SER A 144 -5.31 -19.95 -0.52
C SER A 144 -4.64 -20.77 0.58
N ASN A 145 -4.08 -21.93 0.21
CA ASN A 145 -3.27 -22.78 1.12
C ASN A 145 -1.77 -22.43 1.08
N LYS A 146 -1.38 -21.37 0.33
CA LYS A 146 0.01 -20.95 0.22
C LYS A 146 0.46 -20.20 1.48
N ASP A 147 1.75 -20.21 1.74
CA ASP A 147 2.34 -19.35 2.76
C ASP A 147 2.14 -17.88 2.39
N VAL A 148 1.80 -17.04 3.37
CA VAL A 148 1.56 -15.61 3.14
C VAL A 148 2.59 -14.80 3.91
N ASN A 149 3.38 -14.01 3.22
CA ASN A 149 4.30 -13.04 3.81
C ASN A 149 3.73 -11.62 3.62
N ILE A 150 3.94 -10.78 4.62
CA ILE A 150 3.48 -9.38 4.60
C ILE A 150 4.65 -8.45 4.80
N TYR A 151 4.72 -7.46 3.95
CA TYR A 151 5.75 -6.43 3.97
C TYR A 151 5.14 -5.03 3.96
N LEU A 152 5.71 -4.16 4.79
CA LEU A 152 5.54 -2.71 4.68
C LEU A 152 6.76 -2.12 3.99
N TYR A 153 6.58 -1.34 2.93
CA TYR A 153 7.67 -0.64 2.26
C TYR A 153 7.52 0.87 2.42
N SER A 154 8.54 1.52 3.02
CA SER A 154 8.64 2.99 3.08
C SER A 154 9.22 3.51 1.77
N LEU A 155 8.39 4.21 0.98
CA LEU A 155 8.80 4.78 -0.30
C LEU A 155 9.87 5.88 -0.13
N ILE A 156 9.75 6.71 0.90
CA ILE A 156 10.72 7.79 1.16
C ILE A 156 12.02 7.24 1.73
N ASP A 157 11.93 6.36 2.74
CA ASP A 157 13.11 5.85 3.45
C ASP A 157 13.80 4.70 2.68
N LYS A 158 13.18 4.18 1.61
CA LYS A 158 13.70 3.09 0.75
C LYS A 158 14.04 1.84 1.55
N LYS A 159 13.22 1.50 2.50
CA LYS A 159 13.38 0.33 3.37
C LYS A 159 12.06 -0.41 3.53
N TYR A 160 12.15 -1.67 3.86
CA TYR A 160 10.97 -2.47 4.15
C TYR A 160 11.11 -3.23 5.47
N LYS A 161 9.98 -3.67 5.98
CA LYS A 161 9.87 -4.50 7.17
C LYS A 161 8.96 -5.67 6.87
N LYS A 162 9.42 -6.89 7.18
CA LYS A 162 8.57 -8.07 7.20
C LYS A 162 7.82 -8.12 8.52
N LEU A 163 6.51 -8.42 8.50
CA LEU A 163 5.66 -8.41 9.69
C LEU A 163 5.39 -9.80 10.26
N ASN A 164 5.67 -10.87 9.52
CA ASN A 164 5.43 -12.27 9.92
C ASN A 164 6.56 -13.19 9.48
#